data_c9b71f24a432adabc647ef700126483d
#
_entry.id   c9b71f24a432adabc647ef700126483d
#
_cell.length_a   1.000
_cell.length_b   1.000
_cell.length_c   1.000
_cell.angle_alpha   90.00
_cell.angle_beta   90.00
_cell.angle_gamma   90.00
#
_symmetry.space_group_name_H-M   'P 1'
#
loop_
_entity.id
_entity.type
_entity.pdbx_description
1 polymer ?
#
loop_
_entity_poly.entity_id
_entity_poly.type
_entity_poly.pdbx_seq_one_letter_code
_entity_poly.pdbx_strand_id
1 'polypeptide(L)'
;MKKILFILIFFMGILGESSAQMNLFKGSFEEALKKAREEKKSLFVDFYADWCGPCKAMATQVFPQKEVGDYFNSRFICVQVNVEAGENTKLAKSYNITGLPSMVFMDTEGKELRRVLGVVNPKGLVKEAKIALGEELSFEQLYELYKKKKKDYDVQQKFRTASCGCPRSARHRTYRG
;
A
#
# COMPACT_ATOMS: atom_id res chain seq x y z
N MET A 1 38.21 17.30 -28.24
CA MET A 1 36.75 17.05 -28.47
C MET A 1 36.38 15.57 -28.34
N LYS A 2 37.11 14.60 -28.91
CA LYS A 2 36.79 13.16 -28.79
C LYS A 2 36.81 12.61 -27.35
N LYS A 3 37.68 13.08 -26.45
CA LYS A 3 37.78 12.62 -25.05
C LYS A 3 36.58 13.04 -24.19
N ILE A 4 35.98 14.20 -24.48
CA ILE A 4 34.80 14.70 -23.75
C ILE A 4 33.54 13.90 -24.14
N LEU A 5 33.44 13.47 -25.39
CA LEU A 5 32.34 12.65 -25.87
C LEU A 5 32.33 11.25 -25.22
N PHE A 6 33.49 10.65 -24.96
CA PHE A 6 33.62 9.37 -24.26
C PHE A 6 33.20 9.46 -22.78
N ILE A 7 33.49 10.59 -22.11
CA ILE A 7 33.10 10.82 -20.70
C ILE A 7 31.58 10.99 -20.60
N LEU A 8 30.94 11.68 -21.54
CA LEU A 8 29.48 11.83 -21.58
C LEU A 8 28.77 10.51 -21.85
N ILE A 9 29.30 9.64 -22.70
CA ILE A 9 28.72 8.31 -22.98
C ILE A 9 28.88 7.37 -21.76
N PHE A 10 30.00 7.47 -21.04
CA PHE A 10 30.23 6.66 -19.84
C PHE A 10 29.34 7.06 -18.67
N PHE A 11 28.91 8.34 -18.56
CA PHE A 11 28.00 8.81 -17.50
C PHE A 11 26.53 8.47 -17.75
N MET A 12 26.14 8.10 -18.97
CA MET A 12 24.77 7.76 -19.34
C MET A 12 24.42 6.27 -19.10
N GLY A 13 25.39 5.46 -18.68
CA GLY A 13 25.26 4.01 -18.50
C GLY A 13 24.85 3.53 -17.09
N ILE A 14 24.62 4.43 -16.11
CA ILE A 14 24.34 4.04 -14.71
C ILE A 14 22.90 4.42 -14.30
N LEU A 15 21.96 4.29 -15.20
CA LEU A 15 20.55 4.16 -14.82
C LEU A 15 20.25 2.67 -14.62
N GLY A 16 20.88 2.08 -13.59
CA GLY A 16 20.47 0.77 -13.10
C GLY A 16 19.02 0.89 -12.65
N GLU A 17 18.12 0.17 -13.32
CA GLU A 17 16.77 -0.06 -12.79
C GLU A 17 16.94 -0.82 -11.48
N SER A 18 17.01 -0.07 -10.37
CA SER A 18 16.91 -0.64 -9.05
C SER A 18 15.51 -1.21 -8.95
N SER A 19 15.40 -2.54 -8.96
CA SER A 19 14.15 -3.22 -8.64
C SER A 19 13.74 -2.75 -7.25
N ALA A 20 12.78 -1.85 -7.20
CA ALA A 20 12.37 -1.20 -5.96
C ALA A 20 11.43 -2.14 -5.19
N GLN A 21 11.99 -3.11 -4.47
CA GLN A 21 11.23 -3.83 -3.45
C GLN A 21 10.85 -2.87 -2.31
N MET A 22 9.82 -3.18 -1.54
CA MET A 22 9.43 -2.41 -0.37
C MET A 22 10.60 -2.33 0.63
N ASN A 23 10.99 -1.12 1.01
CA ASN A 23 12.05 -0.88 1.98
C ASN A 23 11.48 -1.01 3.41
N LEU A 24 11.82 -2.09 4.09
CA LEU A 24 11.42 -2.30 5.47
C LEU A 24 12.42 -1.60 6.40
N PHE A 25 11.92 -0.70 7.23
CA PHE A 25 12.70 -0.01 8.24
C PHE A 25 13.12 -1.00 9.33
N LYS A 26 14.40 -1.02 9.65
CA LYS A 26 14.98 -1.88 10.70
C LYS A 26 15.06 -1.08 12.00
N GLY A 27 14.05 -1.19 12.83
CA GLY A 27 13.97 -0.50 14.11
C GLY A 27 12.63 -0.76 14.81
N SER A 28 12.40 -0.11 15.94
CA SER A 28 11.15 -0.20 16.66
C SER A 28 10.02 0.56 15.96
N PHE A 29 8.79 0.32 16.39
CA PHE A 29 7.62 1.08 15.95
C PHE A 29 7.78 2.57 16.22
N GLU A 30 8.28 2.93 17.40
CA GLU A 30 8.49 4.32 17.83
C GLU A 30 9.53 5.03 16.96
N GLU A 31 10.62 4.35 16.62
CA GLU A 31 11.65 4.88 15.71
C GLU A 31 11.10 5.06 14.30
N ALA A 32 10.30 4.10 13.82
CA ALA A 32 9.64 4.21 12.51
C ALA A 32 8.65 5.37 12.48
N LEU A 33 7.86 5.56 13.55
CA LEU A 33 6.92 6.68 13.67
C LEU A 33 7.64 8.02 13.74
N LYS A 34 8.75 8.12 14.49
CA LYS A 34 9.59 9.31 14.51
C LYS A 34 10.11 9.64 13.11
N LYS A 35 10.64 8.65 12.40
CA LYS A 35 11.13 8.81 11.02
C LYS A 35 10.01 9.23 10.07
N ALA A 36 8.81 8.69 10.22
CA ALA A 36 7.64 9.08 9.43
C ALA A 36 7.30 10.57 9.59
N ARG A 37 7.38 11.10 10.82
CA ARG A 37 7.22 12.54 11.10
C ARG A 37 8.30 13.39 10.44
N GLU A 38 9.57 13.00 10.59
CA GLU A 38 10.73 13.71 10.03
C GLU A 38 10.65 13.78 8.49
N GLU A 39 10.30 12.68 7.83
CA GLU A 39 10.18 12.60 6.37
C GLU A 39 8.81 13.03 5.83
N LYS A 40 7.86 13.38 6.71
CA LYS A 40 6.46 13.72 6.35
C LYS A 40 5.79 12.63 5.50
N LYS A 41 6.09 11.38 5.80
CA LYS A 41 5.50 10.20 5.18
C LYS A 41 4.53 9.55 6.16
N SER A 42 3.52 8.89 5.63
CA SER A 42 2.66 8.01 6.42
C SER A 42 3.43 6.77 6.89
N LEU A 43 2.90 6.07 7.90
CA LEU A 43 3.50 4.85 8.41
C LEU A 43 2.69 3.64 7.92
N PHE A 44 3.37 2.61 7.45
CA PHE A 44 2.81 1.29 7.16
C PHE A 44 3.39 0.28 8.14
N VAL A 45 2.51 -0.42 8.86
CA VAL A 45 2.88 -1.40 9.87
C VAL A 45 2.33 -2.77 9.49
N ASP A 46 3.21 -3.75 9.32
CA ASP A 46 2.85 -5.14 9.14
C ASP A 46 3.00 -5.89 10.48
N PHE A 47 1.88 -6.16 11.12
CA PHE A 47 1.84 -6.99 12.33
C PHE A 47 1.84 -8.46 11.94
N TYR A 48 2.85 -9.19 12.40
CA TYR A 48 3.09 -10.59 12.06
C TYR A 48 3.53 -11.43 13.25
N ALA A 49 3.62 -12.75 13.06
CA ALA A 49 4.29 -13.68 13.96
C ALA A 49 5.11 -14.68 13.15
N ASP A 50 6.15 -15.28 13.76
CA ASP A 50 7.07 -16.18 13.06
C ASP A 50 6.44 -17.48 12.58
N TRP A 51 5.41 -17.95 13.26
CA TRP A 51 4.61 -19.12 12.86
C TRP A 51 3.54 -18.83 11.79
N CYS A 52 3.28 -17.56 11.49
CA CYS A 52 2.21 -17.13 10.58
C CYS A 52 2.59 -17.41 9.11
N GLY A 53 2.09 -18.49 8.54
CA GLY A 53 2.30 -18.84 7.12
C GLY A 53 1.83 -17.75 6.14
N PRO A 54 0.60 -17.21 6.28
CA PRO A 54 0.12 -16.09 5.46
C PRO A 54 0.99 -14.84 5.55
N CYS A 55 1.58 -14.53 6.72
CA CYS A 55 2.52 -13.39 6.87
C CYS A 55 3.78 -13.60 6.04
N LYS A 56 4.33 -14.82 6.05
CA LYS A 56 5.49 -15.20 5.22
C LYS A 56 5.17 -15.07 3.73
N ALA A 57 3.95 -15.42 3.31
CA ALA A 57 3.53 -15.23 1.92
C ALA A 57 3.51 -13.75 1.53
N MET A 58 3.00 -12.86 2.41
CA MET A 58 3.07 -11.41 2.17
C MET A 58 4.51 -10.92 2.03
N ALA A 59 5.39 -11.31 2.96
CA ALA A 59 6.79 -10.89 2.98
C ALA A 59 7.60 -11.38 1.77
N THR A 60 7.29 -12.56 1.23
CA THR A 60 8.08 -13.18 0.15
C THR A 60 7.48 -13.00 -1.24
N GLN A 61 6.17 -12.80 -1.36
CA GLN A 61 5.49 -12.79 -2.65
C GLN A 61 4.87 -11.43 -3.00
N VAL A 62 4.54 -10.59 -2.00
CA VAL A 62 3.85 -9.33 -2.21
C VAL A 62 4.78 -8.13 -2.00
N PHE A 63 5.42 -8.01 -0.85
CA PHE A 63 6.27 -6.87 -0.53
C PHE A 63 7.47 -6.69 -1.47
N PRO A 64 8.09 -7.76 -2.05
CA PRO A 64 9.19 -7.62 -3.00
C PRO A 64 8.75 -7.16 -4.40
N GLN A 65 7.46 -7.10 -4.69
CA GLN A 65 6.98 -6.72 -6.03
C GLN A 65 7.28 -5.25 -6.32
N LYS A 66 7.81 -5.00 -7.52
CA LYS A 66 8.22 -3.66 -7.95
C LYS A 66 7.11 -2.62 -7.81
N GLU A 67 5.89 -2.96 -8.20
CA GLU A 67 4.74 -2.04 -8.09
C GLU A 67 4.42 -1.65 -6.64
N VAL A 68 4.69 -2.54 -5.69
CA VAL A 68 4.53 -2.28 -4.25
C VAL A 68 5.65 -1.37 -3.76
N GLY A 69 6.90 -1.72 -4.06
CA GLY A 69 8.06 -0.93 -3.66
C GLY A 69 8.05 0.49 -4.22
N ASP A 70 7.75 0.64 -5.51
CA ASP A 70 7.67 1.95 -6.17
C ASP A 70 6.63 2.87 -5.50
N TYR A 71 5.47 2.31 -5.10
CA TYR A 71 4.42 3.09 -4.48
C TYR A 71 4.72 3.37 -3.00
N PHE A 72 5.15 2.36 -2.25
CA PHE A 72 5.32 2.46 -0.79
C PHE A 72 6.54 3.28 -0.39
N ASN A 73 7.69 3.08 -1.04
CA ASN A 73 8.95 3.73 -0.64
C ASN A 73 8.90 5.27 -0.71
N SER A 74 8.08 5.81 -1.62
CA SER A 74 7.93 7.25 -1.76
C SER A 74 6.94 7.87 -0.77
N ARG A 75 6.01 7.09 -0.19
CA ARG A 75 4.86 7.58 0.57
C ARG A 75 4.83 7.12 2.02
N PHE A 76 5.48 6.00 2.32
CA PHE A 76 5.42 5.36 3.62
C PHE A 76 6.82 5.08 4.19
N ILE A 77 6.93 5.14 5.50
CA ILE A 77 7.92 4.38 6.25
C ILE A 77 7.25 3.05 6.57
N CYS A 78 7.87 1.94 6.14
CA CYS A 78 7.32 0.59 6.31
C CYS A 78 8.05 -0.14 7.41
N VAL A 79 7.36 -0.68 8.41
CA VAL A 79 7.94 -1.42 9.52
C VAL A 79 7.17 -2.71 9.78
N GLN A 80 7.89 -3.77 10.14
CA GLN A 80 7.29 -5.04 10.58
C GLN A 80 7.37 -5.15 12.10
N VAL A 81 6.27 -5.58 12.71
CA VAL A 81 6.12 -5.72 14.16
C VAL A 81 5.73 -7.17 14.49
N ASN A 82 6.67 -7.94 15.05
CA ASN A 82 6.34 -9.26 15.58
C ASN A 82 5.52 -9.10 16.86
N VAL A 83 4.24 -9.52 16.83
CA VAL A 83 3.30 -9.34 17.94
C VAL A 83 3.65 -10.12 19.21
N GLU A 84 4.57 -11.08 19.12
CA GLU A 84 5.01 -11.91 20.24
C GLU A 84 6.31 -11.41 20.87
N ALA A 85 7.00 -10.46 20.23
CA ALA A 85 8.30 -9.98 20.69
C ALA A 85 8.17 -8.84 21.73
N GLY A 86 8.46 -9.12 22.99
CA GLY A 86 8.63 -8.12 24.05
C GLY A 86 7.47 -7.11 24.15
N GLU A 87 7.79 -5.82 24.08
CA GLU A 87 6.82 -4.73 24.18
C GLU A 87 5.84 -4.65 23.01
N ASN A 88 6.16 -5.29 21.87
CA ASN A 88 5.26 -5.33 20.71
C ASN A 88 3.92 -6.02 21.00
N THR A 89 3.87 -6.91 21.99
CA THR A 89 2.63 -7.53 22.47
C THR A 89 1.66 -6.48 23.04
N LYS A 90 2.17 -5.49 23.75
CA LYS A 90 1.36 -4.38 24.28
C LYS A 90 0.92 -3.46 23.14
N LEU A 91 1.83 -3.18 22.21
CA LEU A 91 1.53 -2.39 21.01
C LEU A 91 0.43 -3.04 20.18
N ALA A 92 0.53 -4.33 19.90
CA ALA A 92 -0.50 -5.07 19.14
C ALA A 92 -1.87 -5.03 19.85
N LYS A 93 -1.88 -5.14 21.18
CA LYS A 93 -3.11 -5.00 21.98
C LYS A 93 -3.69 -3.59 21.90
N SER A 94 -2.88 -2.53 21.97
CA SER A 94 -3.35 -1.14 21.90
C SER A 94 -3.99 -0.81 20.55
N TYR A 95 -3.52 -1.44 19.46
CA TYR A 95 -4.14 -1.36 18.14
C TYR A 95 -5.22 -2.42 17.88
N ASN A 96 -5.64 -3.20 18.90
CA ASN A 96 -6.64 -4.26 18.77
C ASN A 96 -6.34 -5.23 17.62
N ILE A 97 -5.08 -5.71 17.52
CA ILE A 97 -4.70 -6.71 16.51
C ILE A 97 -5.25 -8.07 16.95
N THR A 98 -6.25 -8.58 16.23
CA THR A 98 -6.97 -9.83 16.55
C THR A 98 -6.69 -10.97 15.56
N GLY A 99 -5.98 -10.69 14.48
CA GLY A 99 -5.64 -11.68 13.45
C GLY A 99 -4.39 -11.28 12.68
N LEU A 100 -3.76 -12.23 11.99
CA LEU A 100 -2.50 -12.04 11.27
C LEU A 100 -2.57 -12.58 9.83
N PRO A 101 -1.89 -11.95 8.86
CA PRO A 101 -1.24 -10.65 8.97
C PRO A 101 -2.25 -9.52 9.14
N SER A 102 -1.89 -8.49 9.91
CA SER A 102 -2.65 -7.23 9.99
C SER A 102 -1.76 -6.10 9.49
N MET A 103 -2.11 -5.54 8.35
CA MET A 103 -1.42 -4.41 7.75
C MET A 103 -2.17 -3.12 8.08
N VAL A 104 -1.52 -2.22 8.81
CA VAL A 104 -2.14 -0.98 9.29
C VAL A 104 -1.44 0.21 8.66
N PHE A 105 -2.23 1.07 8.03
CA PHE A 105 -1.81 2.35 7.48
C PHE A 105 -2.11 3.42 8.51
N MET A 106 -1.14 4.26 8.83
CA MET A 106 -1.24 5.28 9.86
C MET A 106 -0.75 6.63 9.33
N ASP A 107 -1.23 7.70 9.93
CA ASP A 107 -0.68 9.03 9.71
C ASP A 107 0.66 9.22 10.47
N THR A 108 1.23 10.41 10.38
CA THR A 108 2.48 10.80 11.06
C THR A 108 2.38 10.79 12.58
N GLU A 109 1.17 10.78 13.15
CA GLU A 109 0.94 10.75 14.59
C GLU A 109 0.63 9.33 15.12
N GLY A 110 0.62 8.32 14.22
CA GLY A 110 0.30 6.94 14.57
C GLY A 110 -1.20 6.65 14.64
N LYS A 111 -2.04 7.58 14.18
CA LYS A 111 -3.48 7.34 14.08
C LYS A 111 -3.76 6.44 12.90
N GLU A 112 -4.54 5.39 13.14
CA GLU A 112 -4.97 4.47 12.08
C GLU A 112 -5.83 5.20 11.03
N LEU A 113 -5.40 5.10 9.77
CA LEU A 113 -6.15 5.57 8.59
C LEU A 113 -6.93 4.41 7.97
N ARG A 114 -6.32 3.24 7.91
CA ARG A 114 -6.91 2.04 7.31
C ARG A 114 -6.23 0.78 7.82
N ARG A 115 -6.97 -0.34 7.78
CA ARG A 115 -6.47 -1.67 8.13
C ARG A 115 -6.85 -2.68 7.05
N VAL A 116 -5.94 -3.60 6.80
CA VAL A 116 -6.16 -4.78 5.95
C VAL A 116 -5.81 -6.02 6.75
N LEU A 117 -6.75 -6.93 6.86
CA LEU A 117 -6.56 -8.21 7.54
C LEU A 117 -6.43 -9.33 6.50
N GLY A 118 -5.43 -10.18 6.67
CA GLY A 118 -5.19 -11.32 5.81
C GLY A 118 -4.33 -11.00 4.58
N VAL A 119 -4.26 -11.96 3.64
CA VAL A 119 -3.42 -11.86 2.44
C VAL A 119 -4.14 -11.08 1.35
N VAL A 120 -3.40 -10.18 0.72
CA VAL A 120 -3.84 -9.46 -0.48
C VAL A 120 -2.78 -9.58 -1.58
N ASN A 121 -3.18 -9.49 -2.84
CA ASN A 121 -2.23 -9.45 -3.95
C ASN A 121 -1.57 -8.06 -4.05
N PRO A 122 -0.46 -7.91 -4.80
CA PRO A 122 0.27 -6.64 -4.91
C PRO A 122 -0.59 -5.44 -5.32
N LYS A 123 -1.44 -5.60 -6.33
CA LYS A 123 -2.36 -4.53 -6.79
C LYS A 123 -3.39 -4.16 -5.72
N GLY A 124 -3.88 -5.16 -4.99
CA GLY A 124 -4.77 -4.96 -3.86
C GLY A 124 -4.11 -4.15 -2.75
N LEU A 125 -2.88 -4.47 -2.39
CA LEU A 125 -2.13 -3.75 -1.36
C LEU A 125 -1.89 -2.28 -1.75
N VAL A 126 -1.50 -2.02 -3.01
CA VAL A 126 -1.36 -0.65 -3.52
C VAL A 126 -2.69 0.11 -3.52
N LYS A 127 -3.79 -0.57 -3.88
CA LYS A 127 -5.13 0.03 -3.81
C LYS A 127 -5.51 0.42 -2.38
N GLU A 128 -5.28 -0.45 -1.40
CA GLU A 128 -5.55 -0.17 0.01
C GLU A 128 -4.71 1.03 0.52
N ALA A 129 -3.45 1.11 0.11
CA ALA A 129 -2.58 2.24 0.42
C ALA A 129 -3.09 3.55 -0.17
N LYS A 130 -3.58 3.55 -1.42
CA LYS A 130 -4.20 4.73 -2.06
C LYS A 130 -5.48 5.16 -1.34
N ILE A 131 -6.30 4.21 -0.90
CA ILE A 131 -7.49 4.50 -0.11
C ILE A 131 -7.10 5.13 1.23
N ALA A 132 -6.08 4.59 1.91
CA ALA A 132 -5.57 5.13 3.17
C ALA A 132 -5.11 6.59 3.04
N LEU A 133 -4.48 6.95 1.91
CA LEU A 133 -4.02 8.31 1.61
C LEU A 133 -5.10 9.22 1.01
N GLY A 134 -6.32 8.71 0.79
CA GLY A 134 -7.41 9.48 0.16
C GLY A 134 -7.25 9.69 -1.35
N GLU A 135 -6.32 8.99 -2.01
CA GLU A 135 -6.13 9.05 -3.47
C GLU A 135 -7.21 8.26 -4.22
N GLU A 136 -7.79 7.25 -3.58
CA GLU A 136 -8.93 6.47 -4.08
C GLU A 136 -10.03 6.40 -3.02
N LEU A 137 -11.28 6.26 -3.49
CA LEU A 137 -12.43 6.09 -2.59
C LEU A 137 -12.58 4.61 -2.19
N SER A 138 -12.85 4.37 -0.91
CA SER A 138 -13.28 3.05 -0.46
C SER A 138 -14.67 2.71 -1.03
N PHE A 139 -15.04 1.43 -0.96
CA PHE A 139 -16.39 1.00 -1.38
C PHE A 139 -17.48 1.73 -0.57
N GLU A 140 -17.28 1.89 0.73
CA GLU A 140 -18.21 2.58 1.63
C GLU A 140 -18.38 4.05 1.25
N GLN A 141 -17.27 4.76 0.99
CA GLN A 141 -17.27 6.15 0.55
C GLN A 141 -17.97 6.31 -0.80
N LEU A 142 -17.69 5.40 -1.73
CA LEU A 142 -18.33 5.38 -3.05
C LEU A 142 -19.82 5.09 -2.95
N TYR A 143 -20.23 4.19 -2.04
CA TYR A 143 -21.63 3.87 -1.78
C TYR A 143 -22.40 5.06 -1.19
N GLU A 144 -21.79 5.79 -0.24
CA GLU A 144 -22.39 7.02 0.30
C GLU A 144 -22.55 8.12 -0.76
N LEU A 145 -21.54 8.28 -1.64
CA LEU A 145 -21.65 9.19 -2.78
C LEU A 145 -22.75 8.76 -3.75
N TYR A 146 -22.87 7.47 -4.03
CA TYR A 146 -23.95 6.91 -4.86
C TYR A 146 -25.34 7.22 -4.29
N LYS A 147 -25.54 7.03 -2.98
CA LYS A 147 -26.81 7.36 -2.31
C LYS A 147 -27.16 8.84 -2.46
N LYS A 148 -26.16 9.74 -2.29
CA LYS A 148 -26.35 11.19 -2.37
C LYS A 148 -26.58 11.68 -3.79
N LYS A 149 -25.95 11.05 -4.79
CA LYS A 149 -25.94 11.48 -6.20
C LYS A 149 -26.49 10.42 -7.15
N LYS A 150 -27.67 9.85 -6.86
CA LYS A 150 -28.31 8.79 -7.69
C LYS A 150 -28.42 9.10 -9.19
N LYS A 151 -28.39 10.37 -9.59
CA LYS A 151 -28.55 10.81 -10.99
C LYS A 151 -27.21 11.08 -11.70
N ASP A 152 -26.06 11.01 -11.00
CA ASP A 152 -24.74 11.27 -11.58
C ASP A 152 -24.18 10.01 -12.22
N TYR A 153 -24.08 9.99 -13.55
CA TYR A 153 -23.62 8.85 -14.33
C TYR A 153 -22.20 8.40 -13.97
N ASP A 154 -21.29 9.33 -13.67
CA ASP A 154 -19.90 9.01 -13.33
C ASP A 154 -19.81 8.27 -11.97
N VAL A 155 -20.60 8.70 -10.99
CA VAL A 155 -20.69 8.03 -9.68
C VAL A 155 -21.30 6.63 -9.83
N GLN A 156 -22.33 6.47 -10.64
CA GLN A 156 -22.93 5.16 -10.91
C GLN A 156 -21.93 4.22 -11.59
N GLN A 157 -21.14 4.72 -12.51
CA GLN A 157 -20.16 3.92 -13.23
C GLN A 157 -19.00 3.48 -12.31
N LYS A 158 -18.49 4.35 -11.45
CA LYS A 158 -17.46 4.04 -10.44
C LYS A 158 -17.98 2.99 -9.46
N PHE A 159 -19.22 3.11 -9.00
CA PHE A 159 -19.85 2.14 -8.11
C PHE A 159 -19.99 0.76 -8.77
N ARG A 160 -20.45 0.68 -10.01
CA ARG A 160 -20.56 -0.58 -10.76
C ARG A 160 -19.21 -1.27 -10.92
N THR A 161 -18.16 -0.52 -11.22
CA THR A 161 -16.79 -1.07 -11.39
C THR A 161 -16.23 -1.60 -10.08
N ALA A 162 -16.52 -0.93 -8.97
CA ALA A 162 -16.08 -1.34 -7.64
C ALA A 162 -16.83 -2.58 -7.13
N SER A 163 -18.13 -2.69 -7.41
CA SER A 163 -18.97 -3.81 -6.93
C SER A 163 -18.84 -5.09 -7.74
N CYS A 164 -18.51 -5.01 -9.04
CA CYS A 164 -18.45 -6.19 -9.91
C CYS A 164 -17.05 -6.73 -10.16
N GLY A 165 -15.98 -6.01 -9.80
CA GLY A 165 -14.61 -6.40 -10.17
C GLY A 165 -14.35 -6.47 -11.68
N CYS A 166 -15.26 -5.99 -12.52
CA CYS A 166 -15.23 -6.18 -13.97
C CYS A 166 -14.37 -5.09 -14.65
N PRO A 167 -13.36 -5.44 -15.45
CA PRO A 167 -12.52 -4.47 -16.15
C PRO A 167 -13.31 -3.69 -17.20
N ARG A 168 -12.91 -2.41 -17.45
CA ARG A 168 -13.54 -1.45 -18.38
C ARG A 168 -13.68 -1.93 -19.83
N SER A 169 -13.00 -2.99 -20.24
CA SER A 169 -12.92 -3.46 -21.62
C SER A 169 -14.16 -4.18 -22.17
N ALA A 170 -15.16 -4.48 -21.33
CA ALA A 170 -16.35 -5.25 -21.77
C ALA A 170 -17.52 -4.40 -22.27
N ARG A 171 -17.36 -3.11 -22.56
CA ARG A 171 -18.46 -2.17 -22.78
C ARG A 171 -18.50 -1.45 -24.13
N HIS A 172 -18.19 -2.14 -25.21
CA HIS A 172 -18.63 -1.74 -26.55
C HIS A 172 -19.13 -2.96 -27.32
N ARG A 173 -20.23 -3.51 -26.86
CA ARG A 173 -21.06 -4.30 -27.76
C ARG A 173 -22.46 -3.67 -27.76
N THR A 174 -22.64 -2.83 -28.74
CA THR A 174 -23.84 -2.22 -29.26
C THR A 174 -25.04 -3.16 -29.18
N TYR A 175 -26.09 -2.73 -28.48
CA TYR A 175 -27.45 -3.04 -28.88
C TYR A 175 -27.85 -2.04 -29.97
N ARG A 176 -27.72 -2.42 -31.23
CA ARG A 176 -28.52 -1.94 -32.34
C ARG A 176 -29.39 -3.14 -32.73
N GLY A 177 -30.65 -2.97 -32.61
CA GLY A 177 -31.71 -3.84 -33.00
C GLY A 177 -33.02 -3.13 -32.67
#